data_7e34d8ef7bd7bc55cef606968b59b392
#
_entry.id   7e34d8ef7bd7bc55cef606968b59b392
#
_cell.length_a   1.000
_cell.length_b   1.000
_cell.length_c   1.000
_cell.angle_alpha   90.00
_cell.angle_beta   90.00
_cell.angle_gamma   90.00
#
_symmetry.space_group_name_H-M   'P 1'
#
loop_
_entity.id
_entity.type
_entity.pdbx_description
1 polymer ?
#
loop_
_entity_poly.entity_id
_entity_poly.type
_entity_poly.pdbx_seq_one_letter_code
_entity_poly.pdbx_strand_id
1 'polypeptide(L)'
;PHYSAGILHRVGEQLLARAQKEGIRLAQISGLGAVNALTVGVFDTQTKEYHANSFEGPYEIVSLTGTLTTKDGTPYLHAHFAAGDAKGHGGGGHLNRAVISATAEIVLNLIPGTVGRKFSEEIGLNLFDFQ
;
A
#
# COMPACT_ATOMS: atom_id res chain seq x y z
N PRO A 1 2.16 -5.60 -14.89
CA PRO A 1 2.19 -4.70 -16.06
C PRO A 1 3.25 -3.63 -15.92
N HIS A 2 3.84 -3.30 -17.04
CA HIS A 2 4.78 -2.21 -17.10
C HIS A 2 4.06 -0.89 -17.27
N TYR A 3 4.51 0.10 -16.55
CA TYR A 3 4.01 1.46 -16.68
C TYR A 3 5.08 2.29 -17.34
N SER A 4 4.72 2.97 -18.42
CA SER A 4 5.67 3.77 -19.20
C SER A 4 6.03 5.07 -18.49
N ALA A 5 7.22 5.58 -18.78
CA ALA A 5 7.67 6.86 -18.26
C ALA A 5 6.74 7.99 -18.73
N GLY A 6 6.58 9.01 -17.93
CA GLY A 6 5.80 10.20 -18.24
C GLY A 6 4.42 10.25 -17.61
N ILE A 7 3.94 9.14 -17.06
CA ILE A 7 2.67 9.11 -16.32
C ILE A 7 2.98 8.88 -14.85
N LEU A 8 2.37 9.67 -13.97
CA LEU A 8 2.51 9.48 -12.53
C LEU A 8 1.75 8.23 -12.09
N HIS A 9 2.48 7.17 -11.83
CA HIS A 9 1.90 5.91 -11.37
C HIS A 9 2.07 5.81 -9.86
N ARG A 10 0.97 5.95 -9.16
CA ARG A 10 0.92 5.79 -7.70
C ARG A 10 0.57 4.36 -7.39
N VAL A 11 1.40 3.74 -6.57
CA VAL A 11 1.29 2.30 -6.25
C VAL A 11 -0.10 1.94 -5.73
N GLY A 12 -0.57 2.67 -4.73
CA GLY A 12 -1.87 2.37 -4.11
C GLY A 12 -3.04 2.52 -5.07
N GLU A 13 -3.06 3.59 -5.84
CA GLU A 13 -4.13 3.85 -6.81
C GLU A 13 -4.16 2.80 -7.91
N GLN A 14 -2.98 2.36 -8.38
CA GLN A 14 -2.89 1.33 -9.40
C GLN A 14 -3.38 -0.03 -8.90
N LEU A 15 -3.03 -0.38 -7.65
CA LEU A 15 -3.48 -1.63 -7.04
C LEU A 15 -5.00 -1.64 -6.85
N LEU A 16 -5.57 -0.54 -6.38
CA LEU A 16 -7.02 -0.44 -6.20
C LEU A 16 -7.76 -0.47 -7.52
N ALA A 17 -7.24 0.20 -8.55
CA ALA A 17 -7.84 0.19 -9.88
C ALA A 17 -7.82 -1.22 -10.48
N ARG A 18 -6.72 -1.95 -10.32
CA ARG A 18 -6.61 -3.33 -10.79
C ARG A 18 -7.58 -4.24 -10.05
N ALA A 19 -7.68 -4.08 -8.74
CA ALA A 19 -8.61 -4.88 -7.93
C ALA A 19 -10.06 -4.65 -8.36
N GLN A 20 -10.43 -3.39 -8.60
CA GLN A 20 -11.77 -3.04 -9.06
C GLN A 20 -12.04 -3.63 -10.44
N LYS A 21 -11.10 -3.48 -11.37
CA LYS A 21 -11.27 -3.94 -12.75
C LYS A 21 -11.41 -5.45 -12.85
N GLU A 22 -10.64 -6.20 -12.06
CA GLU A 22 -10.60 -7.65 -12.15
C GLU A 22 -11.44 -8.36 -11.08
N GLY A 23 -12.16 -7.60 -10.27
CA GLY A 23 -13.01 -8.17 -9.23
C GLY A 23 -12.25 -8.90 -8.14
N ILE A 24 -11.03 -8.44 -7.82
CA ILE A 24 -10.21 -9.04 -6.76
C ILE A 24 -10.79 -8.65 -5.41
N ARG A 25 -11.12 -9.64 -4.59
CA ARG A 25 -11.71 -9.41 -3.26
C ARG A 25 -10.80 -9.77 -2.11
N LEU A 26 -9.82 -10.63 -2.36
CA LEU A 26 -8.88 -11.06 -1.32
C LEU A 26 -7.56 -11.42 -1.97
N ALA A 27 -6.50 -10.74 -1.59
CA ALA A 27 -5.16 -11.01 -2.09
C ALA A 27 -4.11 -10.60 -1.07
N GLN A 28 -2.99 -11.30 -1.10
CA GLN A 28 -1.78 -10.91 -0.42
C GLN A 28 -0.88 -10.20 -1.43
N ILE A 29 -0.23 -9.13 -1.00
CA ILE A 29 0.61 -8.28 -1.85
C ILE A 29 2.06 -8.38 -1.41
N SER A 30 2.95 -8.53 -2.37
CA SER A 30 4.38 -8.34 -2.14
C SER A 30 4.98 -7.66 -3.37
N GLY A 31 6.04 -6.87 -3.16
CA GLY A 31 6.61 -6.16 -4.29
C GLY A 31 7.96 -5.51 -4.01
N LEU A 32 8.57 -5.09 -5.09
CA LEU A 32 9.81 -4.33 -5.11
C LEU A 32 9.77 -3.34 -6.27
N GLY A 33 10.75 -2.46 -6.34
CA GLY A 33 10.83 -1.49 -7.42
C GLY A 33 11.53 -0.21 -7.00
N ALA A 34 11.30 0.85 -7.76
CA ALA A 34 11.90 2.15 -7.51
C ALA A 34 10.84 3.25 -7.49
N VAL A 35 11.01 4.19 -6.59
CA VAL A 35 10.09 5.34 -6.43
C VAL A 35 10.91 6.61 -6.30
N ASN A 36 10.30 7.75 -6.63
CA ASN A 36 10.94 9.06 -6.45
C ASN A 36 10.20 9.98 -5.49
N ALA A 37 9.07 9.54 -4.98
CA ALA A 37 8.33 10.25 -3.94
C ALA A 37 7.53 9.23 -3.14
N LEU A 38 7.51 9.38 -1.84
CA LEU A 38 6.73 8.50 -0.98
C LEU A 38 6.24 9.25 0.26
N THR A 39 5.07 8.86 0.73
CA THR A 39 4.51 9.28 2.01
C THR A 39 4.13 8.04 2.78
N VAL A 40 4.70 7.91 3.96
CA VAL A 40 4.45 6.79 4.86
C VAL A 40 4.14 7.31 6.25
N GLY A 41 3.48 6.52 7.06
CA GLY A 41 3.12 7.00 8.37
C GLY A 41 2.83 5.91 9.38
N VAL A 42 2.58 6.36 10.59
CA VAL A 42 2.25 5.52 11.74
C VAL A 42 1.04 6.11 12.45
N PHE A 43 0.07 5.27 12.72
CA PHE A 43 -1.11 5.66 13.48
C PHE A 43 -0.89 5.43 14.97
N ASP A 44 -1.08 6.48 15.77
CA ASP A 44 -1.02 6.38 17.22
C ASP A 44 -2.41 5.99 17.74
N THR A 45 -2.53 4.76 18.25
CA THR A 45 -3.81 4.25 18.71
C THR A 45 -4.31 4.89 20.02
N GLN A 46 -3.42 5.54 20.74
CA GLN A 46 -3.79 6.24 21.98
C GLN A 46 -4.34 7.63 21.69
N THR A 47 -3.60 8.43 20.93
CA THR A 47 -4.01 9.80 20.60
C THR A 47 -4.97 9.84 19.42
N LYS A 48 -5.06 8.76 18.62
CA LYS A 48 -5.82 8.69 17.36
C LYS A 48 -5.27 9.65 16.31
N GLU A 49 -4.00 10.01 16.41
CA GLU A 49 -3.33 10.85 15.44
C GLU A 49 -2.50 10.02 14.46
N TYR A 50 -2.51 10.42 13.21
CA TYR A 50 -1.71 9.79 12.17
C TYR A 50 -0.49 10.67 11.88
N HIS A 51 0.71 10.12 12.03
CA HIS A 51 1.96 10.84 11.78
C HIS A 51 2.52 10.42 10.44
N ALA A 52 2.41 11.29 9.45
CA ALA A 52 2.89 11.04 8.09
C ALA A 52 4.17 11.80 7.82
N ASN A 53 5.07 11.17 7.06
CA ASN A 53 6.32 11.77 6.61
C ASN A 53 6.46 11.55 5.11
N SER A 54 6.91 12.58 4.40
CA SER A 54 7.10 12.54 2.96
C SER A 54 8.57 12.69 2.61
N PHE A 55 8.99 11.93 1.62
CA PHE A 55 10.37 11.90 1.14
C PHE A 55 10.38 12.00 -0.38
N GLU A 56 11.34 12.73 -0.92
CA GLU A 56 11.53 12.85 -2.36
C GLU A 56 12.98 12.52 -2.71
N GLY A 57 13.17 11.97 -3.88
CA GLY A 57 14.47 11.57 -4.39
C GLY A 57 14.46 10.13 -4.89
N PRO A 58 15.61 9.62 -5.34
CA PRO A 58 15.67 8.24 -5.80
C PRO A 58 15.72 7.27 -4.63
N TYR A 59 14.70 6.40 -4.57
CA TYR A 59 14.59 5.36 -3.56
C TYR A 59 14.30 4.02 -4.23
N GLU A 60 14.87 2.95 -3.65
CA GLU A 60 14.49 1.59 -4.01
C GLU A 60 13.51 1.05 -2.97
N ILE A 61 12.45 0.39 -3.44
CA ILE A 61 11.53 -0.29 -2.55
C ILE A 61 12.23 -1.52 -1.98
N VAL A 62 12.47 -1.50 -0.69
CA VAL A 62 13.06 -2.63 0.04
C VAL A 62 11.98 -3.66 0.38
N SER A 63 10.81 -3.19 0.77
CA SER A 63 9.70 -4.04 1.15
C SER A 63 8.38 -3.36 0.84
N LEU A 64 7.52 -4.06 0.15
CA LEU A 64 6.11 -3.71 0.01
C LEU A 64 5.33 -4.96 0.34
N THR A 65 4.56 -4.93 1.43
CA THR A 65 3.72 -6.04 1.84
C THR A 65 2.34 -5.51 2.20
N GLY A 66 1.32 -6.29 1.92
CA GLY A 66 -0.02 -5.85 2.25
C GLY A 66 -1.10 -6.84 1.90
N THR A 67 -2.31 -6.37 2.07
CA THR A 67 -3.51 -7.13 1.77
C THR A 67 -4.48 -6.28 0.96
N LEU A 68 -5.17 -6.93 0.04
CA LEU A 68 -6.37 -6.40 -0.61
C LEU A 68 -7.56 -7.16 -0.03
N THR A 69 -8.49 -6.42 0.53
CA THR A 69 -9.74 -6.94 1.06
C THR A 69 -10.87 -6.08 0.54
N THR A 70 -12.04 -6.16 1.15
CA THR A 70 -13.15 -5.28 0.79
C THR A 70 -13.68 -4.56 2.03
N LYS A 71 -14.17 -3.35 1.80
CA LYS A 71 -14.94 -2.62 2.80
C LYS A 71 -16.24 -2.18 2.13
N ASP A 72 -17.35 -2.67 2.62
CA ASP A 72 -18.67 -2.44 2.01
C ASP A 72 -18.70 -2.80 0.52
N GLY A 73 -18.03 -3.92 0.18
CA GLY A 73 -17.99 -4.43 -1.19
C GLY A 73 -16.99 -3.73 -2.12
N THR A 74 -16.29 -2.72 -1.64
CA THR A 74 -15.32 -1.96 -2.42
C THR A 74 -13.90 -2.40 -2.05
N PRO A 75 -12.95 -2.48 -3.01
CA PRO A 75 -11.58 -2.85 -2.70
C PRO A 75 -10.97 -1.95 -1.64
N TYR A 76 -10.28 -2.58 -0.70
CA TYR A 76 -9.61 -1.90 0.41
C TYR A 76 -8.17 -2.37 0.48
N LEU A 77 -7.25 -1.44 0.35
CA LEU A 77 -5.81 -1.71 0.38
C LEU A 77 -5.25 -1.36 1.76
N HIS A 78 -4.53 -2.31 2.35
CA HIS A 78 -3.71 -2.05 3.51
C HIS A 78 -2.31 -2.54 3.22
N ALA A 79 -1.35 -1.63 3.13
CA ALA A 79 0.01 -1.98 2.79
C ALA A 79 1.01 -1.22 3.65
N HIS A 80 2.09 -1.90 3.97
CA HIS A 80 3.26 -1.29 4.61
C HIS A 80 4.40 -1.24 3.60
N PHE A 81 5.24 -0.25 3.74
CA PHE A 81 6.22 0.10 2.72
C PHE A 81 7.51 0.58 3.38
N ALA A 82 8.63 0.11 2.88
CA ALA A 82 9.94 0.60 3.29
C ALA A 82 10.78 0.83 2.04
N ALA A 83 11.52 1.93 2.01
CA ALA A 83 12.37 2.29 0.88
C ALA A 83 13.73 2.74 1.38
N GLY A 84 14.76 2.48 0.59
CA GLY A 84 16.13 2.86 0.92
C GLY A 84 16.72 3.80 -0.12
N ASP A 85 17.56 4.74 0.32
CA ASP A 85 18.25 5.68 -0.53
C ASP A 85 19.58 5.09 -1.06
N ALA A 86 20.36 5.91 -1.75
CA ALA A 86 21.63 5.48 -2.35
C ALA A 86 22.66 5.00 -1.32
N LYS A 87 22.50 5.36 -0.07
CA LYS A 87 23.39 4.92 1.03
C LYS A 87 22.81 3.75 1.81
N GLY A 88 21.65 3.26 1.40
CA GLY A 88 20.97 2.21 2.14
C GLY A 88 20.18 2.70 3.35
N HIS A 89 20.12 4.00 3.57
CA HIS A 89 19.29 4.57 4.63
C HIS A 89 17.86 4.64 4.17
N GLY A 90 16.94 4.25 5.04
CA GLY A 90 15.56 4.19 4.63
C GLY A 90 14.58 4.58 5.71
N GLY A 91 13.35 4.63 5.30
CA GLY A 91 12.21 4.88 6.16
C GLY A 91 11.04 4.09 5.66
N GLY A 92 10.09 3.86 6.54
CA GLY A 92 8.91 3.08 6.18
C GLY A 92 7.78 3.30 7.15
N GLY A 93 6.67 2.65 6.86
CA GLY A 93 5.46 2.72 7.65
C GLY A 93 4.27 2.28 6.82
N HIS A 94 3.11 2.68 7.25
CA HIS A 94 1.89 2.49 6.48
C HIS A 94 1.98 3.29 5.18
N LEU A 95 1.66 2.64 4.07
CA LEU A 95 1.72 3.29 2.75
C LEU A 95 0.55 4.25 2.57
N ASN A 96 0.86 5.51 2.33
CA ASN A 96 -0.12 6.49 1.89
C ASN A 96 0.03 6.76 0.40
N ARG A 97 1.26 7.00 -0.05
CA ARG A 97 1.53 7.37 -1.44
C ARG A 97 2.95 6.96 -1.80
N ALA A 98 3.11 6.40 -2.99
CA ALA A 98 4.42 6.14 -3.57
C ALA A 98 4.33 6.28 -5.07
N VAL A 99 5.24 7.03 -5.66
CA VAL A 99 5.26 7.31 -7.10
C VAL A 99 6.39 6.52 -7.74
N ILE A 100 6.03 5.62 -8.65
CA ILE A 100 6.97 4.76 -9.35
C ILE A 100 7.84 5.60 -10.28
N SER A 101 9.14 5.48 -10.16
CA SER A 101 10.10 6.24 -10.99
C SER A 101 10.64 5.44 -12.16
N ALA A 102 10.93 4.18 -11.97
CA ALA A 102 11.43 3.30 -13.02
C ALA A 102 10.44 2.17 -13.25
N THR A 103 10.37 1.26 -12.31
CA THR A 103 9.46 0.12 -12.40
C THR A 103 9.05 -0.33 -11.01
N ALA A 104 7.92 -1.02 -10.94
CA ALA A 104 7.51 -1.75 -9.76
C ALA A 104 7.06 -3.14 -10.18
N GLU A 105 7.58 -4.14 -9.49
CA GLU A 105 7.21 -5.53 -9.69
C GLU A 105 6.39 -5.94 -8.49
N ILE A 106 5.10 -6.08 -8.69
CA ILE A 106 4.15 -6.36 -7.60
C ILE A 106 3.42 -7.65 -7.90
N VAL A 107 3.45 -8.57 -6.94
CA VAL A 107 2.76 -9.86 -7.03
C VAL A 107 1.52 -9.80 -6.17
N LEU A 108 0.39 -10.15 -6.77
CA LEU A 108 -0.87 -10.34 -6.06
C LEU A 108 -1.14 -11.82 -5.99
N ASN A 109 -1.09 -12.36 -4.78
CA ASN A 109 -1.42 -13.75 -4.54
C ASN A 109 -2.90 -13.83 -4.19
N LEU A 110 -3.72 -14.28 -5.17
CA LEU A 110 -5.16 -14.31 -5.02
C LEU A 110 -5.58 -15.45 -4.11
N ILE A 111 -6.44 -15.12 -3.15
CA ILE A 111 -6.93 -16.10 -2.17
C ILE A 111 -8.43 -16.24 -2.36
N PRO A 112 -8.95 -17.48 -2.44
CA PRO A 112 -10.41 -17.69 -2.54
C PRO A 112 -11.11 -17.18 -1.29
N GLY A 113 -12.26 -16.54 -1.48
CA GLY A 113 -13.07 -16.04 -0.38
C GLY A 113 -13.07 -14.54 -0.29
N THR A 114 -13.61 -14.03 0.79
CA THR A 114 -13.70 -12.61 1.08
C THR A 114 -13.42 -12.35 2.55
N VAL A 115 -12.78 -11.22 2.82
CA VAL A 115 -12.61 -10.69 4.18
C VAL A 115 -13.01 -9.24 4.12
N GLY A 116 -13.96 -8.85 4.97
CA GLY A 116 -14.41 -7.47 5.05
C GLY A 116 -13.62 -6.66 6.06
N ARG A 117 -14.03 -5.42 6.21
CA ARG A 117 -13.46 -4.48 7.19
C ARG A 117 -14.56 -3.93 8.06
N LYS A 118 -14.24 -3.75 9.33
CA LYS A 118 -15.14 -3.14 10.31
C LYS A 118 -14.33 -2.12 11.11
N PHE A 119 -14.86 -0.92 11.22
CA PHE A 119 -14.21 0.11 12.02
C PHE A 119 -14.25 -0.23 13.50
N SER A 120 -13.10 -0.16 14.15
CA SER A 120 -12.97 -0.34 15.59
C SER A 120 -12.85 1.03 16.24
N GLU A 121 -13.84 1.40 17.06
CA GLU A 121 -13.80 2.66 17.79
C GLU A 121 -12.69 2.67 18.84
N GLU A 122 -12.44 1.50 19.44
CA GLU A 122 -11.37 1.36 20.42
C GLU A 122 -10.01 1.65 19.83
N ILE A 123 -9.72 1.05 18.66
CA ILE A 123 -8.42 1.19 18.00
C ILE A 123 -8.37 2.43 17.12
N GLY A 124 -9.46 2.75 16.43
CA GLY A 124 -9.56 3.86 15.49
C GLY A 124 -9.20 3.49 14.06
N LEU A 125 -9.21 2.20 13.74
CA LEU A 125 -8.85 1.69 12.42
C LEU A 125 -9.90 0.73 11.88
N ASN A 126 -9.87 0.52 10.57
CA ASN A 126 -10.68 -0.51 9.92
C ASN A 126 -9.95 -1.85 10.02
N LEU A 127 -10.43 -2.74 10.87
CA LEU A 127 -9.83 -4.04 11.12
C LEU A 127 -10.50 -5.13 10.28
N PHE A 128 -9.84 -6.28 10.14
CA PHE A 128 -10.45 -7.45 9.50
C PHE A 128 -11.76 -7.81 10.20
N ASP A 129 -12.74 -8.13 9.38
CA ASP A 129 -14.03 -8.62 9.85
C ASP A 129 -14.25 -10.01 9.27
N PHE A 130 -14.09 -11.02 10.10
CA PHE A 130 -14.21 -12.43 9.73
C PHE A 130 -15.65 -12.94 9.91
N GLN A 131 -16.56 -12.38 9.20
CA GLN A 131 -17.97 -12.78 9.26
C GLN A 131 -18.24 -14.07 8.51
#